data_3434f43786a0210619f09a06e6fc3116
#
_entry.id   3434f43786a0210619f09a06e6fc3116
#
_cell.length_a   1.000
_cell.length_b   1.000
_cell.length_c   1.000
_cell.angle_alpha   90.00
_cell.angle_beta   90.00
_cell.angle_gamma   90.00
#
_symmetry.space_group_name_H-M   'P 1'
#
loop_
_entity.id
_entity.type
_entity.pdbx_description
1 polymer ?
#
loop_
_entity_poly.entity_id
_entity_poly.type
_entity_poly.pdbx_seq_one_letter_code
_entity_poly.pdbx_strand_id
1 'polypeptide(L)'
;AHTPTVSVYQRFLRVISDYFSVPLLCLPGNHDVLHVMQEAGVPMDSIVWQDWHLQALDSHEDDKPRALITDRDRQVVVQGLKKGAAHSVLLATHHPLVKVDCPWLDRDRIVGPLELMNWLNRVSEQRIRGAVFGHAHQVVEGQVGAWPVFGVPSTGFQFRPHSAKFAVDDQGPGYQWLDLTDDKKFKRTVRRVEG
;
A
#
# COMPACT_ATOMS: atom_id res chain seq x y z
N ALA A 1 -1.26 13.93 -3.02
CA ALA A 1 -1.15 15.18 -3.81
C ALA A 1 -0.78 16.34 -2.88
N HIS A 2 0.12 17.25 -3.29
CA HIS A 2 0.45 18.44 -2.47
C HIS A 2 -0.75 19.40 -2.31
N THR A 3 -1.72 19.32 -3.18
CA THR A 3 -2.97 20.06 -3.10
C THR A 3 -4.09 19.11 -3.51
N PRO A 4 -4.59 18.28 -2.59
CA PRO A 4 -5.62 17.29 -2.89
C PRO A 4 -6.95 18.02 -3.17
N THR A 5 -7.38 17.97 -4.43
CA THR A 5 -8.69 18.45 -4.86
C THR A 5 -9.39 17.39 -5.70
N VAL A 6 -10.70 17.43 -5.76
CA VAL A 6 -11.51 16.51 -6.58
C VAL A 6 -11.00 16.49 -8.03
N SER A 7 -10.71 17.65 -8.60
CA SER A 7 -10.23 17.74 -10.00
C SER A 7 -8.86 17.07 -10.22
N VAL A 8 -7.96 17.12 -9.23
CA VAL A 8 -6.66 16.45 -9.30
C VAL A 8 -6.84 14.93 -9.32
N TYR A 9 -7.68 14.38 -8.44
CA TYR A 9 -7.96 12.95 -8.44
C TYR A 9 -8.72 12.49 -9.69
N GLN A 10 -9.68 13.26 -10.17
CA GLN A 10 -10.36 12.97 -11.42
C GLN A 10 -9.42 12.98 -12.63
N ARG A 11 -8.44 13.91 -12.65
CA ARG A 11 -7.38 13.91 -13.68
C ARG A 11 -6.51 12.65 -13.57
N PHE A 12 -6.11 12.26 -12.36
CA PHE A 12 -5.38 11.02 -12.13
C PHE A 12 -6.16 9.81 -12.68
N LEU A 13 -7.45 9.68 -12.34
CA LEU A 13 -8.28 8.57 -12.81
C LEU A 13 -8.39 8.54 -14.34
N ARG A 14 -8.55 9.70 -14.99
CA ARG A 14 -8.56 9.78 -16.47
C ARG A 14 -7.24 9.29 -17.05
N VAL A 15 -6.10 9.78 -16.55
CA VAL A 15 -4.78 9.33 -17.03
C VAL A 15 -4.61 7.83 -16.87
N ILE A 16 -5.02 7.26 -15.72
CA ILE A 16 -4.94 5.80 -15.53
C ILE A 16 -5.85 5.07 -16.52
N SER A 17 -7.09 5.51 -16.71
CA SER A 17 -8.05 4.85 -17.61
C SER A 17 -7.67 4.95 -19.10
N ASP A 18 -6.89 5.97 -19.50
CA ASP A 18 -6.39 6.10 -20.87
C ASP A 18 -5.36 5.02 -21.23
N TYR A 19 -4.66 4.48 -20.22
CA TYR A 19 -3.59 3.49 -20.42
C TYR A 19 -3.91 2.09 -19.89
N PHE A 20 -4.83 1.96 -18.95
CA PHE A 20 -5.12 0.68 -18.27
C PHE A 20 -6.61 0.40 -18.23
N SER A 21 -6.99 -0.80 -18.69
CA SER A 21 -8.37 -1.32 -18.64
C SER A 21 -8.55 -2.42 -17.59
N VAL A 22 -7.79 -2.35 -16.51
CA VAL A 22 -7.80 -3.33 -15.41
C VAL A 22 -8.37 -2.72 -14.14
N PRO A 23 -8.87 -3.53 -13.18
CA PRO A 23 -9.32 -3.03 -11.89
C PRO A 23 -8.23 -2.22 -11.19
N LEU A 24 -8.61 -1.09 -10.61
CA LEU A 24 -7.74 -0.19 -9.86
C LEU A 24 -8.09 -0.25 -8.38
N LEU A 25 -7.08 -0.32 -7.52
CA LEU A 25 -7.18 -0.17 -6.08
C LEU A 25 -6.23 0.93 -5.63
N CYS A 26 -6.76 1.95 -4.99
CA CYS A 26 -5.99 3.04 -4.41
C CYS A 26 -6.05 3.02 -2.88
N LEU A 27 -5.01 3.57 -2.27
CA LEU A 27 -4.92 3.79 -0.82
C LEU A 27 -4.61 5.26 -0.58
N PRO A 28 -5.25 5.91 0.41
CA PRO A 28 -4.83 7.24 0.81
C PRO A 28 -3.43 7.19 1.44
N GLY A 29 -2.58 8.12 1.05
CA GLY A 29 -1.29 8.38 1.67
C GLY A 29 -1.36 9.61 2.57
N ASN A 30 -0.30 9.86 3.32
CA ASN A 30 -0.21 10.98 4.27
C ASN A 30 -0.29 12.40 3.63
N HIS A 31 -0.29 12.48 2.29
CA HIS A 31 -0.52 13.71 1.52
C HIS A 31 -1.89 13.75 0.86
N ASP A 32 -2.73 12.77 1.09
CA ASP A 32 -4.08 12.71 0.55
C ASP A 32 -5.10 13.18 1.60
N VAL A 33 -6.31 13.47 1.14
CA VAL A 33 -7.45 13.80 1.99
C VAL A 33 -8.57 12.84 1.65
N LEU A 34 -8.90 11.97 2.59
CA LEU A 34 -9.77 10.81 2.35
C LEU A 34 -11.14 11.19 1.77
N HIS A 35 -11.81 12.20 2.33
CA HIS A 35 -13.13 12.60 1.84
C HIS A 35 -13.08 13.17 0.42
N VAL A 36 -11.99 13.85 0.03
CA VAL A 36 -11.80 14.38 -1.33
C VAL A 36 -11.55 13.26 -2.34
N MET A 37 -10.80 12.22 -1.94
CA MET A 37 -10.65 11.00 -2.76
C MET A 37 -11.99 10.31 -2.98
N GLN A 38 -12.81 10.19 -1.93
CA GLN A 38 -14.15 9.60 -2.00
C GLN A 38 -15.09 10.40 -2.92
N GLU A 39 -15.11 11.72 -2.77
CA GLU A 39 -15.90 12.64 -3.63
C GLU A 39 -15.47 12.53 -5.10
N ALA A 40 -14.18 12.37 -5.36
CA ALA A 40 -13.64 12.19 -6.71
C ALA A 40 -13.94 10.81 -7.32
N GLY A 41 -14.49 9.86 -6.55
CA GLY A 41 -14.77 8.51 -7.00
C GLY A 41 -13.54 7.61 -7.11
N VAL A 42 -12.47 7.90 -6.33
CA VAL A 42 -11.27 7.05 -6.33
C VAL A 42 -11.61 5.67 -5.77
N PRO A 43 -11.30 4.57 -6.50
CA PRO A 43 -11.62 3.21 -6.04
C PRO A 43 -10.66 2.80 -4.92
N MET A 44 -11.19 2.59 -3.72
CA MET A 44 -10.44 2.22 -2.52
C MET A 44 -10.92 0.91 -1.88
N ASP A 45 -11.79 0.19 -2.58
CA ASP A 45 -12.30 -1.10 -2.13
C ASP A 45 -11.32 -2.23 -2.53
N SER A 46 -11.50 -3.40 -1.93
CA SER A 46 -10.70 -4.57 -2.26
C SER A 46 -10.96 -5.07 -3.68
N ILE A 47 -9.98 -5.75 -4.27
CA ILE A 47 -10.12 -6.44 -5.55
C ILE A 47 -10.04 -7.94 -5.32
N VAL A 48 -11.04 -8.67 -5.82
CA VAL A 48 -11.03 -10.13 -5.90
C VAL A 48 -10.82 -10.51 -7.36
N TRP A 49 -9.75 -11.26 -7.64
CA TRP A 49 -9.44 -11.73 -8.97
C TRP A 49 -8.82 -13.13 -8.94
N GLN A 50 -9.42 -14.06 -9.65
CA GLN A 50 -9.03 -15.48 -9.62
C GLN A 50 -8.96 -15.99 -8.17
N ASP A 51 -7.87 -16.59 -7.75
CA ASP A 51 -7.66 -17.12 -6.40
C ASP A 51 -7.06 -16.11 -5.42
N TRP A 52 -7.00 -14.82 -5.81
CA TRP A 52 -6.41 -13.76 -5.01
C TRP A 52 -7.40 -12.67 -4.61
N HIS A 53 -7.16 -12.13 -3.44
CA HIS A 53 -7.87 -10.99 -2.91
C HIS A 53 -6.85 -9.92 -2.49
N LEU A 54 -6.86 -8.78 -3.19
CA LEU A 54 -6.07 -7.61 -2.83
C LEU A 54 -6.88 -6.79 -1.83
N GLN A 55 -6.42 -6.76 -0.59
CA GLN A 55 -7.12 -6.07 0.50
C GLN A 55 -6.35 -4.81 0.90
N ALA A 56 -7.01 -3.66 0.77
CA ALA A 56 -6.51 -2.42 1.33
C ALA A 56 -6.67 -2.38 2.85
N LEU A 57 -5.64 -1.91 3.55
CA LEU A 57 -5.71 -1.48 4.94
C LEU A 57 -5.34 0.00 4.98
N ASP A 58 -6.33 0.84 5.23
CA ASP A 58 -6.08 2.26 5.45
C ASP A 58 -5.29 2.45 6.75
N SER A 59 -4.19 3.17 6.63
CA SER A 59 -3.29 3.52 7.74
C SER A 59 -3.05 5.02 7.79
N HIS A 60 -3.86 5.78 7.06
CA HIS A 60 -3.73 7.21 6.91
C HIS A 60 -4.58 7.96 7.96
N GLU A 61 -4.10 9.12 8.34
CA GLU A 61 -4.84 10.15 9.06
C GLU A 61 -4.62 11.48 8.34
N ASP A 62 -5.70 12.20 8.05
CA ASP A 62 -5.63 13.51 7.37
C ASP A 62 -4.66 14.45 8.12
N ASP A 63 -3.78 15.11 7.37
CA ASP A 63 -2.78 16.05 7.87
C ASP A 63 -1.75 15.49 8.86
N LYS A 64 -1.60 14.17 8.92
CA LYS A 64 -0.60 13.51 9.76
C LYS A 64 0.34 12.64 8.95
N PRO A 65 1.65 12.69 9.22
CA PRO A 65 2.61 11.81 8.56
C PRO A 65 2.61 10.38 9.13
N ARG A 66 2.10 10.20 10.36
CA ARG A 66 2.17 8.92 11.09
C ARG A 66 1.04 7.98 10.71
N ALA A 67 1.34 6.70 10.77
CA ALA A 67 0.32 5.68 10.62
C ALA A 67 -0.67 5.67 11.80
N LEU A 68 -1.95 5.61 11.47
CA LEU A 68 -3.03 5.35 12.42
C LEU A 68 -3.96 4.27 11.83
N ILE A 69 -4.28 3.25 12.61
CA ILE A 69 -5.27 2.23 12.23
C ILE A 69 -6.36 2.26 13.28
N THR A 70 -7.51 2.78 12.89
CA THR A 70 -8.68 2.93 13.75
C THR A 70 -9.52 1.64 13.79
N ASP A 71 -10.48 1.57 14.70
CA ASP A 71 -11.45 0.49 14.73
C ASP A 71 -12.34 0.47 13.48
N ARG A 72 -12.59 1.66 12.88
CA ARG A 72 -13.29 1.78 11.60
C ARG A 72 -12.51 1.09 10.48
N ASP A 73 -11.20 1.33 10.38
CA ASP A 73 -10.35 0.72 9.35
C ASP A 73 -10.30 -0.79 9.52
N ARG A 74 -10.24 -1.25 10.76
CA ARG A 74 -10.36 -2.69 11.09
C ARG A 74 -11.69 -3.28 10.64
N GLN A 75 -12.81 -2.58 10.84
CA GLN A 75 -14.13 -3.03 10.38
C GLN A 75 -14.21 -3.10 8.85
N VAL A 76 -13.66 -2.10 8.14
CA VAL A 76 -13.60 -2.09 6.67
C VAL A 76 -12.83 -3.30 6.16
N VAL A 77 -11.67 -3.59 6.74
CA VAL A 77 -10.87 -4.79 6.38
C VAL A 77 -11.66 -6.08 6.62
N VAL A 78 -12.31 -6.23 7.77
CA VAL A 78 -13.12 -7.43 8.07
C VAL A 78 -14.26 -7.60 7.05
N GLN A 79 -14.93 -6.53 6.67
CA GLN A 79 -15.99 -6.59 5.64
C GLN A 79 -15.41 -6.91 4.25
N GLY A 80 -14.26 -6.31 3.90
CA GLY A 80 -13.56 -6.60 2.66
C GLY A 80 -13.18 -8.07 2.56
N LEU A 81 -12.57 -8.63 3.60
CA LEU A 81 -12.12 -10.03 3.64
C LEU A 81 -13.25 -11.05 3.46
N LYS A 82 -14.51 -10.70 3.77
CA LYS A 82 -15.67 -11.55 3.51
C LYS A 82 -15.99 -11.68 2.02
N LYS A 83 -15.68 -10.66 1.19
CA LYS A 83 -15.93 -10.69 -0.25
C LYS A 83 -15.11 -11.77 -0.96
N GLY A 84 -13.88 -12.04 -0.48
CA GLY A 84 -12.98 -13.05 -1.02
C GLY A 84 -12.71 -14.19 -0.04
N ALA A 85 -13.74 -14.78 0.56
CA ALA A 85 -13.58 -15.69 1.71
C ALA A 85 -12.75 -16.96 1.42
N ALA A 86 -12.65 -17.41 0.17
CA ALA A 86 -11.85 -18.58 -0.22
C ALA A 86 -10.47 -18.23 -0.81
N HIS A 87 -10.15 -16.94 -1.00
CA HIS A 87 -8.98 -16.49 -1.74
C HIS A 87 -7.75 -16.27 -0.85
N SER A 88 -6.57 -16.40 -1.44
CA SER A 88 -5.33 -15.92 -0.82
C SER A 88 -5.31 -14.40 -0.82
N VAL A 89 -4.83 -13.81 0.28
CA VAL A 89 -4.90 -12.36 0.47
C VAL A 89 -3.50 -11.75 0.34
N LEU A 90 -3.38 -10.72 -0.49
CA LEU A 90 -2.27 -9.78 -0.48
C LEU A 90 -2.75 -8.49 0.18
N LEU A 91 -2.11 -8.11 1.28
CA LEU A 91 -2.42 -6.86 1.99
C LEU A 91 -1.70 -5.69 1.32
N ALA A 92 -2.39 -4.57 1.15
CA ALA A 92 -1.77 -3.32 0.73
C ALA A 92 -2.01 -2.23 1.79
N THR A 93 -0.97 -1.47 2.15
CA THR A 93 -1.05 -0.35 3.07
C THR A 93 -0.16 0.81 2.59
N HIS A 94 -0.44 2.04 3.03
CA HIS A 94 0.44 3.16 2.68
C HIS A 94 1.71 3.15 3.53
N HIS A 95 1.57 3.11 4.84
CA HIS A 95 2.73 3.20 5.75
C HIS A 95 3.46 1.87 5.90
N PRO A 96 4.79 1.93 6.13
CA PRO A 96 5.61 0.74 6.29
C PRO A 96 5.21 -0.13 7.48
N LEU A 97 5.26 -1.44 7.28
CA LEU A 97 5.10 -2.46 8.32
C LEU A 97 6.44 -2.86 8.96
N VAL A 98 7.54 -2.54 8.30
CA VAL A 98 8.92 -2.84 8.72
C VAL A 98 9.75 -1.57 8.77
N LYS A 99 10.92 -1.62 9.42
CA LYS A 99 11.90 -0.54 9.32
C LYS A 99 12.42 -0.44 7.89
N VAL A 100 12.65 0.78 7.44
CA VAL A 100 13.25 1.10 6.15
C VAL A 100 14.67 1.67 6.31
N ASP A 101 15.18 1.64 7.54
CA ASP A 101 16.51 2.13 7.94
C ASP A 101 16.74 3.63 7.62
N CYS A 102 15.64 4.39 7.64
CA CYS A 102 15.64 5.85 7.56
C CYS A 102 14.93 6.39 8.80
N PRO A 103 15.65 6.89 9.83
CA PRO A 103 15.05 7.28 11.11
C PRO A 103 13.89 8.26 11.01
N TRP A 104 13.88 9.13 10.01
CA TRP A 104 12.81 10.09 9.79
C TRP A 104 11.54 9.47 9.16
N LEU A 105 11.67 8.39 8.35
CA LEU A 105 10.55 7.61 7.82
C LEU A 105 10.09 6.54 8.83
N ASP A 106 11.01 5.96 9.58
CA ASP A 106 10.70 4.91 10.55
C ASP A 106 9.79 5.38 11.69
N ARG A 107 9.69 6.69 11.92
CA ARG A 107 8.74 7.29 12.88
C ARG A 107 7.29 7.21 12.44
N ASP A 108 7.08 7.13 11.13
CA ASP A 108 5.76 7.20 10.52
C ASP A 108 5.18 5.81 10.21
N ARG A 109 5.95 4.75 10.46
CA ARG A 109 5.54 3.36 10.23
C ARG A 109 4.41 2.90 11.17
N ILE A 110 3.75 1.82 10.78
CA ILE A 110 2.74 1.16 11.61
C ILE A 110 3.39 0.64 12.90
N VAL A 111 2.78 1.00 14.03
CA VAL A 111 3.20 0.54 15.36
C VAL A 111 2.59 -0.84 15.64
N GLY A 112 3.33 -1.72 16.30
CA GLY A 112 2.87 -3.06 16.67
C GLY A 112 2.55 -3.95 15.45
N PRO A 113 3.45 -4.07 14.47
CA PRO A 113 3.15 -4.83 13.25
C PRO A 113 2.89 -6.32 13.51
N LEU A 114 3.47 -6.91 14.56
CA LEU A 114 3.18 -8.30 14.93
C LEU A 114 1.78 -8.48 15.52
N GLU A 115 1.33 -7.56 16.34
CA GLU A 115 -0.03 -7.56 16.90
C GLU A 115 -1.07 -7.39 15.79
N LEU A 116 -0.79 -6.48 14.86
CA LEU A 116 -1.62 -6.28 13.67
C LEU A 116 -1.67 -7.56 12.82
N MET A 117 -0.52 -8.18 12.55
CA MET A 117 -0.44 -9.45 11.80
C MET A 117 -1.25 -10.55 12.50
N ASN A 118 -1.10 -10.70 13.82
CA ASN A 118 -1.81 -11.72 14.58
C ASN A 118 -3.33 -11.51 14.55
N TRP A 119 -3.77 -10.25 14.62
CA TRP A 119 -5.19 -9.91 14.46
C TRP A 119 -5.68 -10.22 13.05
N LEU A 120 -4.96 -9.77 12.02
CA LEU A 120 -5.31 -10.00 10.62
C LEU A 120 -5.33 -11.49 10.27
N ASN A 121 -4.40 -12.29 10.78
CA ASN A 121 -4.40 -13.75 10.58
C ASN A 121 -5.66 -14.40 11.15
N ARG A 122 -6.12 -13.96 12.32
CA ARG A 122 -7.36 -14.50 12.91
C ARG A 122 -8.59 -14.15 12.06
N VAL A 123 -8.73 -12.87 11.67
CA VAL A 123 -9.92 -12.42 10.92
C VAL A 123 -9.92 -12.87 9.45
N SER A 124 -8.76 -13.19 8.89
CA SER A 124 -8.60 -13.70 7.54
C SER A 124 -8.48 -15.23 7.48
N GLU A 125 -8.59 -15.94 8.62
CA GLU A 125 -8.38 -17.37 8.68
C GLU A 125 -7.02 -17.80 8.08
N GLN A 126 -5.97 -17.04 8.39
CA GLN A 126 -4.59 -17.27 7.92
C GLN A 126 -4.41 -17.27 6.39
N ARG A 127 -5.28 -16.55 5.68
CA ARG A 127 -5.20 -16.47 4.21
C ARG A 127 -4.22 -15.44 3.69
N ILE A 128 -3.70 -14.54 4.55
CA ILE A 128 -2.75 -13.51 4.11
C ILE A 128 -1.41 -14.14 3.77
N ARG A 129 -0.88 -13.83 2.58
CA ARG A 129 0.37 -14.36 2.04
C ARG A 129 1.53 -13.39 2.12
N GLY A 130 1.26 -12.11 2.31
CA GLY A 130 2.25 -11.05 2.44
C GLY A 130 1.62 -9.69 2.34
N ALA A 131 2.47 -8.65 2.34
CA ALA A 131 2.02 -7.27 2.26
C ALA A 131 2.93 -6.41 1.36
N VAL A 132 2.32 -5.35 0.82
CA VAL A 132 3.04 -4.28 0.11
C VAL A 132 2.74 -2.94 0.76
N PHE A 133 3.70 -2.01 0.69
CA PHE A 133 3.51 -0.66 1.23
C PHE A 133 4.21 0.41 0.38
N GLY A 134 3.69 1.64 0.45
CA GLY A 134 4.22 2.83 -0.22
C GLY A 134 5.10 3.68 0.70
N HIS A 135 4.79 4.97 0.81
CA HIS A 135 5.34 5.97 1.73
C HIS A 135 6.87 6.19 1.65
N ALA A 136 7.64 5.12 1.76
CA ALA A 136 9.10 5.20 1.83
C ALA A 136 9.77 5.60 0.51
N HIS A 137 9.06 5.50 -0.62
CA HIS A 137 9.63 5.73 -1.95
C HIS A 137 10.93 4.94 -2.18
N GLN A 138 11.01 3.73 -1.66
CA GLN A 138 12.19 2.88 -1.71
C GLN A 138 11.80 1.45 -2.03
N VAL A 139 12.72 0.74 -2.66
CA VAL A 139 12.63 -0.72 -2.78
C VAL A 139 13.06 -1.32 -1.45
N VAL A 140 12.11 -1.82 -0.69
CA VAL A 140 12.34 -2.46 0.61
C VAL A 140 11.93 -3.92 0.53
N GLU A 141 12.68 -4.77 1.21
CA GLU A 141 12.32 -6.16 1.44
C GLU A 141 12.46 -6.48 2.92
N GLY A 142 11.42 -7.03 3.50
CA GLY A 142 11.39 -7.32 4.92
C GLY A 142 10.40 -8.42 5.24
N GLN A 143 10.20 -8.66 6.53
CA GLN A 143 9.32 -9.70 7.03
C GLN A 143 8.63 -9.28 8.33
N VAL A 144 7.34 -9.59 8.44
CA VAL A 144 6.58 -9.48 9.69
C VAL A 144 6.04 -10.86 10.03
N GLY A 145 6.59 -11.51 11.05
CA GLY A 145 6.31 -12.92 11.33
C GLY A 145 6.60 -13.80 10.11
N ALA A 146 5.59 -14.48 9.57
CA ALA A 146 5.70 -15.32 8.38
C ALA A 146 5.43 -14.57 7.06
N TRP A 147 5.02 -13.30 7.09
CA TRP A 147 4.68 -12.55 5.89
C TRP A 147 5.89 -11.89 5.27
N PRO A 148 6.21 -12.14 4.00
CA PRO A 148 7.08 -11.27 3.23
C PRO A 148 6.40 -9.91 3.05
N VAL A 149 7.18 -8.84 3.19
CA VAL A 149 6.69 -7.46 3.10
C VAL A 149 7.57 -6.67 2.15
N PHE A 150 6.96 -5.99 1.18
CA PHE A 150 7.69 -5.26 0.15
C PHE A 150 7.29 -3.78 0.11
N GLY A 151 8.29 -2.90 0.27
CA GLY A 151 8.16 -1.49 -0.06
C GLY A 151 8.29 -1.27 -1.56
N VAL A 152 7.44 -0.39 -2.10
CA VAL A 152 7.41 -0.08 -3.52
C VAL A 152 8.16 1.23 -3.80
N PRO A 153 8.89 1.33 -4.93
CA PRO A 153 9.45 2.60 -5.37
C PRO A 153 8.32 3.56 -5.78
N SER A 154 8.60 4.85 -5.72
CA SER A 154 7.68 5.88 -6.19
C SER A 154 7.71 6.00 -7.73
N THR A 155 6.58 6.30 -8.33
CA THR A 155 6.47 6.70 -9.75
C THR A 155 6.86 8.17 -9.98
N GLY A 156 7.23 8.89 -8.91
CA GLY A 156 7.81 10.22 -8.97
C GLY A 156 9.30 10.16 -8.61
N PHE A 157 9.68 10.72 -7.49
CA PHE A 157 11.05 10.73 -6.98
C PHE A 157 11.24 9.68 -5.88
N GLN A 158 12.49 9.32 -5.61
CA GLN A 158 12.84 8.40 -4.54
C GLN A 158 13.42 9.15 -3.33
N PHE A 159 13.25 8.58 -2.12
CA PHE A 159 14.00 9.02 -0.96
C PHE A 159 15.31 8.24 -0.86
N ARG A 160 16.39 8.94 -0.45
CA ARG A 160 17.70 8.33 -0.30
C ARG A 160 17.69 7.30 0.83
N PRO A 161 18.04 6.04 0.57
CA PRO A 161 18.16 5.01 1.59
C PRO A 161 19.18 5.39 2.68
N HIS A 162 18.94 4.91 3.89
CA HIS A 162 19.80 5.09 5.07
C HIS A 162 20.05 6.57 5.46
N SER A 163 19.24 7.48 4.98
CA SER A 163 19.34 8.90 5.31
C SER A 163 18.74 9.18 6.69
N ALA A 164 19.49 9.88 7.55
CA ALA A 164 19.01 10.30 8.86
C ALA A 164 17.96 11.44 8.79
N LYS A 165 17.94 12.19 7.68
CA LYS A 165 17.03 13.31 7.41
C LYS A 165 16.47 13.16 5.99
N PHE A 166 15.43 13.95 5.70
CA PHE A 166 14.89 14.04 4.34
C PHE A 166 16.01 14.27 3.32
N ALA A 167 16.08 13.40 2.33
CA ALA A 167 16.98 13.52 1.18
C ALA A 167 16.38 12.78 -0.01
N VAL A 168 16.47 13.39 -1.19
CA VAL A 168 16.06 12.79 -2.45
C VAL A 168 17.23 11.97 -3.01
N ASP A 169 16.92 10.83 -3.61
CA ASP A 169 17.86 9.96 -4.31
C ASP A 169 17.91 10.31 -5.80
N ASP A 170 19.00 9.95 -6.47
CA ASP A 170 19.20 10.15 -7.90
C ASP A 170 18.50 9.08 -8.77
N GLN A 171 17.95 8.03 -8.15
CA GLN A 171 17.22 6.99 -8.87
C GLN A 171 15.92 7.54 -9.46
N GLY A 172 15.68 7.21 -10.73
CA GLY A 172 14.46 7.58 -11.45
C GLY A 172 13.19 6.93 -10.90
N PRO A 173 12.03 7.33 -11.46
CA PRO A 173 10.73 6.74 -11.14
C PRO A 173 10.73 5.22 -11.26
N GLY A 174 9.90 4.56 -10.47
CA GLY A 174 9.84 3.11 -10.51
C GLY A 174 8.49 2.55 -10.10
N TYR A 175 8.30 1.28 -10.39
CA TYR A 175 7.14 0.50 -10.00
C TYR A 175 7.53 -0.96 -9.82
N GLN A 176 6.61 -1.77 -9.32
CA GLN A 176 6.85 -3.20 -9.24
C GLN A 176 5.70 -4.01 -9.85
N TRP A 177 6.06 -5.12 -10.45
CA TRP A 177 5.15 -6.20 -10.79
C TRP A 177 5.09 -7.22 -9.65
N LEU A 178 3.90 -7.76 -9.41
CA LEU A 178 3.68 -8.89 -8.53
C LEU A 178 2.99 -9.99 -9.35
N ASP A 179 3.72 -11.04 -9.62
CA ASP A 179 3.18 -12.23 -10.27
C ASP A 179 2.53 -13.10 -9.20
N LEU A 180 1.21 -13.11 -9.14
CA LEU A 180 0.42 -13.89 -8.19
C LEU A 180 0.16 -15.26 -8.79
N THR A 181 0.60 -16.33 -8.13
CA THR A 181 0.58 -17.68 -8.66
C THR A 181 -0.51 -18.56 -8.02
N ASP A 182 -0.93 -19.62 -8.72
CA ASP A 182 -1.97 -20.55 -8.24
C ASP A 182 -1.53 -21.35 -7.01
N ASP A 183 -0.22 -21.53 -6.81
CA ASP A 183 0.36 -22.17 -5.60
C ASP A 183 0.39 -21.23 -4.38
N LYS A 184 -0.34 -20.11 -4.44
CA LYS A 184 -0.50 -19.12 -3.36
C LYS A 184 0.79 -18.41 -2.97
N LYS A 185 1.75 -18.34 -3.88
CA LYS A 185 2.96 -17.53 -3.78
C LYS A 185 2.88 -16.30 -4.67
N PHE A 186 3.79 -15.37 -4.44
CA PHE A 186 3.95 -14.26 -5.36
C PHE A 186 5.43 -13.91 -5.51
N LYS A 187 5.76 -13.42 -6.71
CA LYS A 187 7.10 -13.00 -7.07
C LYS A 187 7.09 -11.52 -7.38
N ARG A 188 8.08 -10.81 -6.87
CA ARG A 188 8.25 -9.38 -7.12
C ARG A 188 9.31 -9.14 -8.20
N THR A 189 9.00 -8.21 -9.10
CA THR A 189 9.96 -7.65 -10.06
C THR A 189 9.88 -6.13 -10.02
N VAL A 190 10.96 -5.47 -9.70
CA VAL A 190 11.06 -4.00 -9.70
C VAL A 190 11.49 -3.52 -11.08
N ARG A 191 10.87 -2.44 -11.56
CA ARG A 191 11.21 -1.76 -12.81
C ARG A 191 11.49 -0.29 -12.54
N ARG A 192 12.46 0.27 -13.24
CA ARG A 192 12.73 1.70 -13.31
C ARG A 192 12.30 2.24 -14.67
N VAL A 193 11.77 3.45 -14.66
CA VAL A 193 11.46 4.17 -15.90
C VAL A 193 12.71 4.93 -16.27
N GLU A 194 13.24 4.62 -17.46
CA GLU A 194 14.33 5.37 -18.06
C GLU A 194 13.77 6.72 -18.55
N GLY A 195 14.45 7.81 -18.20
CA GLY A 195 14.08 9.17 -18.60
C GLY A 195 14.60 9.55 -19.98
#